data_a11ace5d8a3d1f731a35998c87382921
#
_entry.id   a11ace5d8a3d1f731a35998c87382921
#
_cell.length_a   1.000
_cell.length_b   1.000
_cell.length_c   1.000
_cell.angle_alpha   90.00
_cell.angle_beta   90.00
_cell.angle_gamma   90.00
#
_symmetry.space_group_name_H-M   'P 1'
#
loop_
_entity.id
_entity.type
_entity.pdbx_description
1 polymer ?
#
loop_
_entity_poly.entity_id
_entity_poly.type
_entity_poly.pdbx_seq_one_letter_code
_entity_poly.pdbx_strand_id
1 'polypeptide(L)'
;MLCVIAKLDKAATEKLAALRNSAVPNSKALYGHITIAVYTGDDNALFIRSCRELLRGIPPFDAAYTAIRVLEETSIIVAVPAENESLHALHRIITGRFDASLDRWTKKGSWYPHTTLYYGPQADLRSIADRMRESFRPFTARIERIEFSLVLKDGYEIIDALDLSP
;
A
#
# COMPACT_ATOMS: atom_id res chain seq x y z
N MET A 1 -2.03 -3.33 15.47
CA MET A 1 -2.45 -2.37 14.43
C MET A 1 -2.88 -3.17 13.21
N LEU A 2 -4.09 -2.93 12.71
CA LEU A 2 -4.67 -3.67 11.59
C LEU A 2 -4.67 -2.80 10.33
N CYS A 3 -4.13 -3.32 9.23
CA CYS A 3 -4.08 -2.63 7.93
C CYS A 3 -5.02 -3.31 6.93
N VAL A 4 -5.71 -2.53 6.13
CA VAL A 4 -6.37 -2.95 4.90
C VAL A 4 -5.43 -2.62 3.75
N ILE A 5 -5.02 -3.63 3.01
CA ILE A 5 -4.04 -3.48 1.93
C ILE A 5 -4.58 -4.01 0.61
N ALA A 6 -4.36 -3.25 -0.46
CA ALA A 6 -4.56 -3.70 -1.83
C ALA A 6 -3.31 -4.43 -2.30
N LYS A 7 -3.41 -5.76 -2.48
CA LYS A 7 -2.31 -6.61 -2.90
C LYS A 7 -2.00 -6.40 -4.37
N LEU A 8 -0.74 -6.17 -4.69
CA LEU A 8 -0.27 -6.12 -6.07
C LEU A 8 -0.05 -7.54 -6.62
N ASP A 9 -0.24 -7.71 -7.91
CA ASP A 9 0.12 -8.95 -8.59
C ASP A 9 1.62 -9.27 -8.49
N LYS A 10 1.96 -10.52 -8.81
CA LYS A 10 3.33 -11.03 -8.69
C LYS A 10 4.30 -10.25 -9.58
N ALA A 11 3.91 -9.97 -10.83
CA ALA A 11 4.79 -9.30 -11.79
C ALA A 11 5.13 -7.87 -11.35
N ALA A 12 4.15 -7.11 -10.85
CA ALA A 12 4.36 -5.78 -10.29
C ALA A 12 5.24 -5.82 -9.03
N THR A 13 4.99 -6.77 -8.13
CA THR A 13 5.81 -6.97 -6.92
C THR A 13 7.27 -7.27 -7.26
N GLU A 14 7.53 -8.13 -8.26
CA GLU A 14 8.88 -8.47 -8.72
C GLU A 14 9.59 -7.26 -9.34
N LYS A 15 8.90 -6.44 -10.15
CA LYS A 15 9.45 -5.20 -10.71
C LYS A 15 9.85 -4.21 -9.62
N LEU A 16 9.02 -4.01 -8.61
CA LEU A 16 9.32 -3.12 -7.48
C LEU A 16 10.47 -3.67 -6.62
N ALA A 17 10.54 -4.98 -6.42
CA ALA A 17 11.64 -5.63 -5.72
C ALA A 17 12.97 -5.49 -6.48
N ALA A 18 12.96 -5.68 -7.80
CA ALA A 18 14.14 -5.48 -8.65
C ALA A 18 14.61 -4.03 -8.61
N LEU A 19 13.68 -3.07 -8.71
CA LEU A 19 13.96 -1.65 -8.60
C LEU A 19 14.61 -1.29 -7.26
N ARG A 20 14.06 -1.79 -6.15
CA ARG A 20 14.66 -1.57 -4.83
C ARG A 20 16.06 -2.18 -4.74
N ASN A 21 16.23 -3.42 -5.21
CA ASN A 21 17.51 -4.13 -5.15
C ASN A 21 18.59 -3.48 -6.00
N SER A 22 18.25 -2.77 -7.09
CA SER A 22 19.21 -2.00 -7.89
C SER A 22 19.84 -0.85 -7.10
N ALA A 23 19.12 -0.28 -6.14
CA ALA A 23 19.61 0.82 -5.31
C ALA A 23 20.07 0.39 -3.91
N VAL A 24 19.48 -0.69 -3.37
CA VAL A 24 19.77 -1.25 -2.04
C VAL A 24 19.93 -2.76 -2.16
N PRO A 25 21.10 -3.24 -2.54
CA PRO A 25 21.38 -4.68 -2.67
C PRO A 25 21.11 -5.46 -1.37
N ASN A 26 20.70 -6.71 -1.50
CA ASN A 26 20.42 -7.61 -0.37
C ASN A 26 19.31 -7.13 0.59
N SER A 27 18.42 -6.28 0.13
CA SER A 27 17.26 -5.87 0.92
C SER A 27 16.27 -7.04 1.10
N LYS A 28 15.53 -7.03 2.24
CA LYS A 28 14.50 -8.06 2.53
C LYS A 28 13.48 -8.17 1.38
N ALA A 29 12.81 -9.30 1.27
CA ALA A 29 11.74 -9.47 0.29
C ALA A 29 10.67 -8.36 0.41
N LEU A 30 10.22 -7.85 -0.74
CA LEU A 30 9.17 -6.84 -0.79
C LEU A 30 7.81 -7.54 -0.83
N TYR A 31 6.91 -7.12 0.04
CA TYR A 31 5.50 -7.45 -0.06
C TYR A 31 4.77 -6.31 -0.78
N GLY A 32 4.54 -6.49 -2.09
CA GLY A 32 3.95 -5.44 -2.94
C GLY A 32 2.49 -5.19 -2.57
N HIS A 33 2.20 -4.02 -1.97
CA HIS A 33 0.85 -3.60 -1.63
C HIS A 33 0.72 -2.08 -1.59
N ILE A 34 -0.52 -1.61 -1.65
CA ILE A 34 -0.90 -0.23 -1.29
C ILE A 34 -1.73 -0.32 -0.02
N THR A 35 -1.35 0.40 1.02
CA THR A 35 -2.15 0.52 2.25
C THR A 35 -3.35 1.42 1.97
N ILE A 36 -4.56 0.90 2.16
CA ILE A 36 -5.82 1.63 1.98
C ILE A 36 -6.26 2.27 3.29
N ALA A 37 -6.16 1.53 4.41
CA ALA A 37 -6.53 2.03 5.72
C ALA A 37 -5.70 1.36 6.82
N VAL A 38 -5.44 2.09 7.88
CA VAL A 38 -4.82 1.58 9.12
C VAL A 38 -5.82 1.80 10.25
N TYR A 39 -6.39 0.71 10.74
CA TYR A 39 -7.38 0.73 11.82
C TYR A 39 -6.71 0.75 13.19
N THR A 40 -7.16 1.65 14.04
CA THR A 40 -6.63 1.88 15.40
C THR A 40 -7.66 1.61 16.50
N GLY A 41 -8.87 1.17 16.12
CA GLY A 41 -9.89 0.79 17.09
C GLY A 41 -9.64 -0.61 17.69
N ASP A 42 -10.49 -1.00 18.64
CA ASP A 42 -10.30 -2.20 19.47
C ASP A 42 -10.96 -3.46 18.89
N ASP A 43 -12.00 -3.32 18.03
CA ASP A 43 -12.75 -4.45 17.48
C ASP A 43 -12.35 -4.76 16.04
N ASN A 44 -11.25 -5.50 15.90
CA ASN A 44 -10.75 -5.94 14.60
C ASN A 44 -11.76 -6.83 13.85
N ALA A 45 -12.49 -7.69 14.58
CA ALA A 45 -13.43 -8.64 13.96
C ALA A 45 -14.62 -7.90 13.33
N LEU A 46 -15.18 -6.93 14.03
CA LEU A 46 -16.25 -6.08 13.51
C LEU A 46 -15.76 -5.25 12.31
N PHE A 47 -14.56 -4.67 12.41
CA PHE A 47 -13.99 -3.88 11.33
C PHE A 47 -13.79 -4.72 10.06
N ILE A 48 -13.16 -5.89 10.15
CA ILE A 48 -12.95 -6.81 9.01
C ILE A 48 -14.29 -7.20 8.37
N ARG A 49 -15.26 -7.67 9.18
CA ARG A 49 -16.57 -8.06 8.68
C ARG A 49 -17.25 -6.92 7.94
N SER A 50 -17.25 -5.72 8.52
CA SER A 50 -17.84 -4.53 7.89
C SER A 50 -17.13 -4.14 6.60
N CYS A 51 -15.79 -4.18 6.56
CA CYS A 51 -15.04 -3.91 5.33
C CYS A 51 -15.37 -4.94 4.24
N ARG A 52 -15.48 -6.24 4.58
CA ARG A 52 -15.88 -7.27 3.61
C ARG A 52 -17.26 -7.02 3.00
N GLU A 53 -18.21 -6.55 3.81
CA GLU A 53 -19.55 -6.18 3.34
C GLU A 53 -19.50 -4.95 2.42
N LEU A 54 -18.78 -3.91 2.82
CA LEU A 54 -18.64 -2.65 2.08
C LEU A 54 -17.91 -2.82 0.74
N LEU A 55 -16.94 -3.73 0.68
CA LEU A 55 -16.09 -3.95 -0.49
C LEU A 55 -16.61 -5.06 -1.42
N ARG A 56 -17.75 -5.67 -1.09
CA ARG A 56 -18.38 -6.69 -1.94
C ARG A 56 -18.80 -6.12 -3.29
N GLY A 57 -18.53 -6.85 -4.37
CA GLY A 57 -18.89 -6.45 -5.72
C GLY A 57 -17.99 -5.39 -6.33
N ILE A 58 -16.83 -5.11 -5.73
CA ILE A 58 -15.82 -4.26 -6.34
C ILE A 58 -15.02 -5.10 -7.33
N PRO A 59 -14.98 -4.74 -8.62
CA PRO A 59 -14.23 -5.50 -9.60
C PRO A 59 -12.72 -5.32 -9.43
N PRO A 60 -11.90 -6.28 -9.88
CA PRO A 60 -10.46 -6.09 -10.04
C PRO A 60 -10.14 -4.90 -10.94
N PHE A 61 -9.05 -4.18 -10.64
CA PHE A 61 -8.66 -2.98 -11.38
C PHE A 61 -7.14 -2.86 -11.52
N ASP A 62 -6.72 -1.98 -12.42
CA ASP A 62 -5.31 -1.71 -12.70
C ASP A 62 -4.86 -0.41 -12.04
N ALA A 63 -3.61 -0.38 -11.56
CA ALA A 63 -2.95 0.81 -11.04
C ALA A 63 -1.63 1.05 -11.78
N ALA A 64 -1.51 2.17 -12.49
CA ALA A 64 -0.32 2.53 -13.25
C ALA A 64 0.70 3.23 -12.35
N TYR A 65 1.84 2.63 -12.10
CA TYR A 65 2.95 3.24 -11.37
C TYR A 65 3.75 4.16 -12.27
N THR A 66 3.92 5.42 -11.86
CA THR A 66 4.46 6.48 -12.71
C THR A 66 5.65 7.23 -12.10
N ALA A 67 5.89 7.10 -10.79
CA ALA A 67 6.93 7.87 -10.13
C ALA A 67 7.53 7.18 -8.90
N ILE A 68 8.77 7.60 -8.56
CA ILE A 68 9.43 7.33 -7.28
C ILE A 68 9.53 8.64 -6.51
N ARG A 69 9.09 8.64 -5.27
CA ARG A 69 9.11 9.81 -4.39
C ARG A 69 9.76 9.51 -3.04
N VAL A 70 10.29 10.53 -2.42
CA VAL A 70 10.72 10.54 -1.01
C VAL A 70 9.61 11.21 -0.21
N LEU A 71 9.14 10.57 0.84
CA LEU A 71 8.26 11.15 1.84
C LEU A 71 9.11 11.48 3.07
N GLU A 72 9.60 12.71 3.14
CA GLU A 72 10.60 13.14 4.13
C GLU A 72 10.09 13.01 5.56
N GLU A 73 8.81 13.36 5.81
CA GLU A 73 8.19 13.26 7.14
C GLU A 73 8.18 11.84 7.73
N THR A 74 8.18 10.83 6.89
CA THR A 74 8.12 9.42 7.30
C THR A 74 9.41 8.66 7.03
N SER A 75 10.43 9.32 6.50
CA SER A 75 11.74 8.73 6.15
C SER A 75 11.62 7.50 5.25
N ILE A 76 10.76 7.55 4.23
CA ILE A 76 10.54 6.45 3.29
C ILE A 76 10.72 6.86 1.83
N ILE A 77 11.08 5.89 1.00
CA ILE A 77 11.02 5.98 -0.46
C ILE A 77 9.85 5.13 -0.93
N VAL A 78 9.05 5.69 -1.82
CA VAL A 78 7.81 5.07 -2.28
C VAL A 78 7.72 5.06 -3.81
N ALA A 79 7.10 4.01 -4.35
CA ALA A 79 6.56 3.99 -5.70
C ALA A 79 5.11 4.50 -5.66
N VAL A 80 4.78 5.41 -6.57
CA VAL A 80 3.50 6.12 -6.58
C VAL A 80 2.72 5.75 -7.84
N PRO A 81 1.48 5.25 -7.70
CA PRO A 81 0.59 5.12 -8.84
C PRO A 81 0.10 6.48 -9.33
N ALA A 82 -0.25 6.58 -10.61
CA ALA A 82 -1.04 7.69 -11.13
C ALA A 82 -2.37 7.79 -10.38
N GLU A 83 -3.03 8.93 -10.48
CA GLU A 83 -4.37 9.10 -9.93
C GLU A 83 -5.27 7.96 -10.41
N ASN A 84 -5.99 7.33 -9.48
CA ASN A 84 -6.74 6.12 -9.73
C ASN A 84 -8.06 6.14 -8.95
N GLU A 85 -9.16 6.29 -9.67
CA GLU A 85 -10.50 6.40 -9.08
C GLU A 85 -10.89 5.14 -8.29
N SER A 86 -10.48 3.95 -8.72
CA SER A 86 -10.79 2.71 -7.99
C SER A 86 -10.09 2.65 -6.64
N LEU A 87 -8.81 3.08 -6.56
CA LEU A 87 -8.10 3.20 -5.29
C LEU A 87 -8.78 4.23 -4.36
N HIS A 88 -9.14 5.39 -4.92
CA HIS A 88 -9.82 6.43 -4.15
C HIS A 88 -11.22 5.98 -3.71
N ALA A 89 -11.95 5.21 -4.53
CA ALA A 89 -13.24 4.64 -4.16
C ALA A 89 -13.11 3.66 -2.99
N LEU A 90 -12.13 2.74 -3.02
CA LEU A 90 -11.85 1.83 -1.90
C LEU A 90 -11.61 2.61 -0.59
N HIS A 91 -10.75 3.61 -0.65
CA HIS A 91 -10.44 4.45 0.51
C HIS A 91 -11.68 5.21 1.00
N ARG A 92 -12.47 5.85 0.10
CA ARG A 92 -13.69 6.57 0.47
C ARG A 92 -14.76 5.68 1.11
N ILE A 93 -14.92 4.45 0.63
CA ILE A 93 -15.86 3.48 1.19
C ILE A 93 -15.50 3.18 2.66
N ILE A 94 -14.24 2.94 2.95
CA ILE A 94 -13.79 2.62 4.31
C ILE A 94 -13.85 3.85 5.22
N THR A 95 -13.34 5.01 4.76
CA THR A 95 -13.35 6.26 5.53
C THR A 95 -14.76 6.78 5.76
N GLY A 96 -15.70 6.53 4.85
CA GLY A 96 -17.10 6.90 5.03
C GLY A 96 -17.74 6.32 6.30
N ARG A 97 -17.21 5.19 6.80
CA ARG A 97 -17.73 4.52 8.01
C ARG A 97 -16.75 4.58 9.19
N PHE A 98 -15.47 4.57 8.96
CA PHE A 98 -14.45 4.33 10.00
C PHE A 98 -13.43 5.46 10.17
N ASP A 99 -13.59 6.62 9.54
CA ASP A 99 -12.57 7.68 9.52
C ASP A 99 -12.05 8.05 10.92
N ALA A 100 -12.93 8.14 11.91
CA ALA A 100 -12.56 8.45 13.30
C ALA A 100 -11.62 7.41 13.94
N SER A 101 -11.72 6.14 13.49
CA SER A 101 -10.95 5.00 14.01
C SER A 101 -9.76 4.64 13.12
N LEU A 102 -9.38 5.50 12.18
CA LEU A 102 -8.19 5.31 11.34
C LEU A 102 -7.00 6.09 11.86
N ASP A 103 -5.80 5.60 11.51
CA ASP A 103 -4.55 6.32 11.70
C ASP A 103 -4.54 7.64 10.90
N ARG A 104 -3.84 8.64 11.43
CA ARG A 104 -3.78 10.00 10.85
C ARG A 104 -3.38 10.04 9.37
N TRP A 105 -2.56 9.09 8.91
CA TRP A 105 -2.07 9.03 7.54
C TRP A 105 -3.05 8.39 6.56
N THR A 106 -4.06 7.68 7.08
CA THR A 106 -5.08 7.01 6.28
C THR A 106 -6.48 7.58 6.45
N LYS A 107 -6.62 8.69 7.19
CA LYS A 107 -7.87 9.46 7.27
C LYS A 107 -8.20 10.18 5.98
N LYS A 108 -9.48 10.53 5.84
CA LYS A 108 -9.96 11.37 4.74
C LYS A 108 -9.14 12.68 4.66
N GLY A 109 -8.62 12.96 3.46
CA GLY A 109 -7.82 14.16 3.18
C GLY A 109 -6.33 14.04 3.49
N SER A 110 -5.88 12.98 4.17
CA SER A 110 -4.45 12.74 4.47
C SER A 110 -3.86 11.58 3.68
N TRP A 111 -4.70 10.69 3.18
CA TRP A 111 -4.25 9.49 2.51
C TRP A 111 -3.59 9.77 1.17
N TYR A 112 -2.43 9.16 0.98
CA TYR A 112 -1.63 9.23 -0.24
C TYR A 112 -1.28 7.81 -0.70
N PRO A 113 -1.85 7.32 -1.83
CA PRO A 113 -1.62 5.95 -2.30
C PRO A 113 -0.18 5.74 -2.74
N HIS A 114 0.46 4.73 -2.17
CA HIS A 114 1.84 4.38 -2.51
C HIS A 114 2.17 2.94 -2.12
N THR A 115 3.26 2.42 -2.69
CA THR A 115 3.95 1.22 -2.22
C THR A 115 5.29 1.60 -1.65
N THR A 116 5.55 1.27 -0.40
CA THR A 116 6.83 1.55 0.26
C THR A 116 7.92 0.64 -0.28
N LEU A 117 9.01 1.24 -0.74
CA LEU A 117 10.18 0.55 -1.26
C LEU A 117 11.31 0.46 -0.24
N TYR A 118 11.48 1.50 0.56
CA TYR A 118 12.61 1.58 1.49
C TYR A 118 12.27 2.44 2.70
N TYR A 119 12.76 2.00 3.85
CA TYR A 119 12.83 2.74 5.10
C TYR A 119 14.30 2.93 5.47
N GLY A 120 14.72 4.13 5.84
CA GLY A 120 16.10 4.33 6.25
C GLY A 120 16.40 5.75 6.73
N PRO A 121 17.66 5.99 7.12
CA PRO A 121 18.12 7.30 7.55
C PRO A 121 17.84 8.38 6.51
N GLN A 122 17.37 9.54 6.95
CA GLN A 122 16.97 10.63 6.06
C GLN A 122 18.12 11.13 5.16
N ALA A 123 19.36 11.07 5.65
CA ALA A 123 20.54 11.50 4.90
C ALA A 123 20.75 10.71 3.59
N ASP A 124 20.32 9.45 3.54
CA ASP A 124 20.56 8.56 2.42
C ASP A 124 19.39 8.50 1.42
N LEU A 125 18.20 8.95 1.82
CA LEU A 125 16.96 8.74 1.05
C LEU A 125 17.03 9.33 -0.35
N ARG A 126 17.57 10.54 -0.51
CA ARG A 126 17.64 11.22 -1.82
C ARG A 126 18.53 10.46 -2.79
N SER A 127 19.73 10.10 -2.36
CA SER A 127 20.69 9.37 -3.20
C SER A 127 20.17 7.98 -3.59
N ILE A 128 19.50 7.29 -2.68
CA ILE A 128 18.85 6.00 -2.95
C ILE A 128 17.68 6.18 -3.93
N ALA A 129 16.84 7.19 -3.72
CA ALA A 129 15.72 7.48 -4.61
C ALA A 129 16.18 7.85 -6.02
N ASP A 130 17.28 8.58 -6.17
CA ASP A 130 17.83 8.95 -7.49
C ASP A 130 18.30 7.71 -8.24
N ARG A 131 19.02 6.79 -7.61
CA ARG A 131 19.37 5.49 -8.20
C ARG A 131 18.14 4.67 -8.62
N MET A 132 17.08 4.68 -7.79
CA MET A 132 15.82 4.02 -8.17
C MET A 132 15.18 4.69 -9.38
N ARG A 133 15.17 6.02 -9.47
CA ARG A 133 14.59 6.78 -10.61
C ARG A 133 15.31 6.48 -11.92
N GLU A 134 16.64 6.34 -11.92
CA GLU A 134 17.42 5.98 -13.11
C GLU A 134 16.96 4.65 -13.73
N SER A 135 16.66 3.67 -12.86
CA SER A 135 16.24 2.32 -13.25
C SER A 135 14.74 2.20 -13.45
N PHE A 136 13.95 3.15 -12.94
CA PHE A 136 12.49 3.08 -12.98
C PHE A 136 11.96 3.20 -14.40
N ARG A 137 11.01 2.34 -14.73
CA ARG A 137 10.20 2.43 -15.95
C ARG A 137 8.72 2.30 -15.53
N PRO A 138 7.82 3.15 -16.02
CA PRO A 138 6.40 3.03 -15.73
C PRO A 138 5.85 1.65 -16.04
N PHE A 139 4.95 1.15 -15.22
CA PHE A 139 4.31 -0.15 -15.40
C PHE A 139 2.93 -0.16 -14.74
N THR A 140 2.11 -1.13 -15.12
CA THR A 140 0.80 -1.35 -14.54
C THR A 140 0.86 -2.55 -13.60
N ALA A 141 0.23 -2.41 -12.42
CA ALA A 141 -0.04 -3.47 -11.46
C ALA A 141 -1.51 -3.84 -11.52
N ARG A 142 -1.83 -5.12 -11.45
CA ARG A 142 -3.18 -5.62 -11.28
C ARG A 142 -3.49 -5.78 -9.80
N ILE A 143 -4.65 -5.30 -9.36
CA ILE A 143 -5.16 -5.45 -8.00
C ILE A 143 -6.44 -6.30 -8.07
N GLU A 144 -6.34 -7.51 -7.52
CA GLU A 144 -7.41 -8.51 -7.53
C GLU A 144 -7.81 -8.95 -6.12
N ARG A 145 -7.10 -8.45 -5.10
CA ARG A 145 -7.27 -8.93 -3.73
C ARG A 145 -7.01 -7.81 -2.72
N ILE A 146 -7.91 -7.72 -1.75
CA ILE A 146 -7.74 -6.92 -0.53
C ILE A 146 -7.39 -7.87 0.61
N GLU A 147 -6.38 -7.52 1.40
CA GLU A 147 -5.96 -8.31 2.55
C GLU A 147 -6.03 -7.48 3.83
N PHE A 148 -6.29 -8.17 4.93
CA PHE A 148 -6.30 -7.63 6.28
C PHE A 148 -5.04 -8.12 6.98
N SER A 149 -4.12 -7.19 7.21
CA SER A 149 -2.78 -7.48 7.73
C SER A 149 -2.65 -6.96 9.16
N LEU A 150 -2.34 -7.85 10.08
CA LEU A 150 -1.99 -7.49 11.45
C LEU A 150 -0.49 -7.20 11.53
N VAL A 151 -0.12 -5.95 11.87
CA VAL A 151 1.28 -5.56 12.08
C VAL A 151 1.72 -6.00 13.46
N LEU A 152 2.76 -6.81 13.51
CA LEU A 152 3.41 -7.36 14.69
C LEU A 152 4.73 -6.63 14.95
N LYS A 153 5.38 -6.92 16.09
CA LYS A 153 6.68 -6.33 16.45
C LYS A 153 7.77 -6.67 15.43
N ASP A 154 7.78 -7.90 14.93
CA ASP A 154 8.84 -8.42 14.06
C ASP A 154 8.35 -8.79 12.65
N GLY A 155 7.22 -8.22 12.23
CA GLY A 155 6.67 -8.51 10.90
C GLY A 155 5.17 -8.20 10.78
N TYR A 156 4.49 -9.00 9.99
CA TYR A 156 3.06 -8.89 9.80
C TYR A 156 2.46 -10.28 9.52
N GLU A 157 1.17 -10.40 9.74
CA GLU A 157 0.39 -11.60 9.47
C GLU A 157 -0.86 -11.22 8.67
N ILE A 158 -1.15 -11.93 7.58
CA ILE A 158 -2.41 -11.80 6.86
C ILE A 158 -3.45 -12.66 7.58
N ILE A 159 -4.40 -12.02 8.21
CA ILE A 159 -5.42 -12.68 9.05
C ILE A 159 -6.75 -12.91 8.33
N ASP A 160 -6.99 -12.19 7.25
CA ASP A 160 -8.16 -12.38 6.37
C ASP A 160 -7.88 -11.78 4.99
N ALA A 161 -8.69 -12.16 4.00
CA ALA A 161 -8.60 -11.63 2.65
C ALA A 161 -9.94 -11.67 1.92
N LEU A 162 -10.08 -10.79 0.93
CA LEU A 162 -11.23 -10.69 0.03
C LEU A 162 -10.73 -10.59 -1.40
N ASP A 163 -11.08 -11.57 -2.24
CA ASP A 163 -10.84 -11.48 -3.67
C ASP A 163 -11.88 -10.53 -4.29
N LEU A 164 -11.41 -9.59 -5.10
CA LEU A 164 -12.26 -8.65 -5.81
C LEU A 164 -12.99 -9.38 -6.95
N SER A 165 -14.28 -9.14 -7.08
CA SER A 165 -15.12 -9.75 -8.11
C SER A 165 -16.29 -8.82 -8.43
N PRO A 166 -16.75 -8.81 -9.70
CA PRO A 166 -17.95 -8.07 -10.08
C PRO A 166 -19.18 -8.50 -9.30
#